data_1689b78d7a2a930da31bef1f9a51fe77
#
_entry.id   1689b78d7a2a930da31bef1f9a51fe77
#
_cell.length_a   1.000
_cell.length_b   1.000
_cell.length_c   1.000
_cell.angle_alpha   90.00
_cell.angle_beta   90.00
_cell.angle_gamma   90.00
#
_symmetry.space_group_name_H-M   'P 1'
#
loop_
_entity.id
_entity.type
_entity.pdbx_description
1 polymer ?
#
loop_
_entity_poly.entity_id
_entity_poly.type
_entity_poly.pdbx_seq_one_letter_code
_entity_poly.pdbx_strand_id
1 'polypeptide(L)'
;LMRPIFNLPGVASLGAVMTFLSDNPAIISLAQDKRFISYFKKYQFISLTNFGTAFGMGLLVIVFMMGQGYFAEPIIGFVGACIGCMISTRLMQRYILKEYPNFANELACEESFEELEEQKSENKSLFIRILNSLLDGGRTGVDVGLTIIPGVLIISSFVMLLTFGASAEGVYTGSAYEGVELLPWLASKISFVFEWLFGFTDP
;
A
#
# COMPACT_ATOMS: atom_id res chain seq x y z
N LEU A 1 13.48 14.23 7.81
CA LEU A 1 12.00 14.20 7.78
C LEU A 1 11.41 12.97 8.48
N MET A 2 11.93 11.75 8.25
CA MET A 2 11.34 10.53 8.83
C MET A 2 11.33 10.50 10.36
N ARG A 3 12.45 10.83 11.02
CA ARG A 3 12.53 10.82 12.48
C ARG A 3 11.58 11.83 13.17
N PRO A 4 11.61 13.14 12.85
CA PRO A 4 10.77 14.11 13.56
C PRO A 4 9.27 13.99 13.23
N ILE A 5 8.92 13.64 11.99
CA ILE A 5 7.52 13.61 11.52
C ILE A 5 6.86 12.27 11.84
N PHE A 6 7.48 11.16 11.44
CA PHE A 6 6.89 9.83 11.53
C PHE A 6 7.41 8.99 12.71
N ASN A 7 8.45 9.45 13.39
CA ASN A 7 9.15 8.68 14.43
C ASN A 7 9.69 7.33 13.90
N LEU A 8 10.14 7.32 12.65
CA LEU A 8 10.70 6.17 11.97
C LEU A 8 12.17 6.41 11.62
N PRO A 9 12.99 5.35 11.52
CA PRO A 9 14.36 5.46 11.03
C PRO A 9 14.38 5.97 9.59
N GLY A 10 15.51 6.59 9.17
CA GLY A 10 15.64 7.17 7.83
C GLY A 10 15.40 6.18 6.70
N VAL A 11 15.72 4.91 6.91
CA VAL A 11 15.50 3.81 5.96
C VAL A 11 14.02 3.63 5.59
N ALA A 12 13.08 4.05 6.46
CA ALA A 12 11.65 4.02 6.15
C ALA A 12 11.29 4.85 4.90
N SER A 13 12.11 5.85 4.53
CA SER A 13 11.92 6.59 3.29
C SER A 13 11.99 5.71 2.04
N LEU A 14 12.79 4.64 2.08
CA LEU A 14 12.84 3.66 0.99
C LEU A 14 11.48 3.00 0.79
N GLY A 15 10.82 2.58 1.90
CA GLY A 15 9.49 2.03 1.85
C GLY A 15 8.45 3.01 1.27
N ALA A 16 8.50 4.29 1.69
CA ALA A 16 7.60 5.31 1.16
C ALA A 16 7.79 5.54 -0.34
N VAL A 17 9.04 5.65 -0.81
CA VAL A 17 9.36 5.84 -2.23
C VAL A 17 8.95 4.62 -3.05
N MET A 18 9.26 3.42 -2.57
CA MET A 18 8.92 2.18 -3.28
C MET A 18 7.40 2.00 -3.43
N THR A 19 6.62 2.28 -2.38
CA THR A 19 5.16 2.20 -2.47
C THR A 19 4.55 3.31 -3.30
N PHE A 20 5.13 4.51 -3.29
CA PHE A 20 4.67 5.62 -4.14
C PHE A 20 4.87 5.34 -5.64
N LEU A 21 6.01 4.72 -6.00
CA LEU A 21 6.34 4.36 -7.37
C LEU A 21 5.63 3.10 -7.86
N SER A 22 5.30 2.18 -6.95
CA SER A 22 4.72 0.87 -7.26
C SER A 22 3.36 0.72 -6.55
N ASP A 23 3.28 -0.17 -5.55
CA ASP A 23 2.07 -0.45 -4.78
C ASP A 23 2.43 -1.10 -3.45
N ASN A 24 1.41 -1.46 -2.65
CA ASN A 24 1.52 -2.15 -1.36
C ASN A 24 2.44 -3.39 -1.37
N PRO A 25 2.48 -4.24 -2.41
CA PRO A 25 3.41 -5.37 -2.47
C PRO A 25 4.88 -4.97 -2.30
N ALA A 26 5.26 -3.74 -2.62
CA ALA A 26 6.62 -3.25 -2.44
C ALA A 26 7.05 -3.21 -0.96
N ILE A 27 6.16 -2.84 -0.04
CA ILE A 27 6.43 -2.90 1.40
C ILE A 27 6.54 -4.36 1.88
N ILE A 28 5.71 -5.26 1.35
CA ILE A 28 5.77 -6.68 1.70
C ILE A 28 7.12 -7.27 1.26
N SER A 29 7.60 -6.91 0.08
CA SER A 29 8.92 -7.32 -0.41
C SER A 29 10.05 -6.78 0.48
N LEU A 30 10.01 -5.50 0.84
CA LEU A 30 10.98 -4.90 1.78
C LEU A 30 10.91 -5.53 3.18
N ALA A 31 9.72 -5.94 3.62
CA ALA A 31 9.53 -6.61 4.90
C ALA A 31 10.09 -8.04 4.94
N GLN A 32 10.51 -8.60 3.81
CA GLN A 32 11.23 -9.89 3.75
C GLN A 32 12.75 -9.70 3.80
N ASP A 33 13.26 -8.50 3.59
CA ASP A 33 14.69 -8.21 3.68
C ASP A 33 15.10 -7.95 5.15
N LYS A 34 15.81 -8.91 5.75
CA LYS A 34 16.30 -8.84 7.13
C LYS A 34 17.13 -7.59 7.41
N ARG A 35 17.91 -7.10 6.43
CA ARG A 35 18.70 -5.87 6.56
C ARG A 35 17.81 -4.63 6.67
N PHE A 36 16.73 -4.58 5.88
CA PHE A 36 15.77 -3.51 6.00
C PHE A 36 15.10 -3.53 7.38
N ILE A 37 14.68 -4.71 7.84
CA ILE A 37 13.98 -4.89 9.11
C ILE A 37 14.87 -4.54 10.30
N SER A 38 16.18 -4.85 10.26
CA SER A 38 17.12 -4.64 11.39
C SER A 38 17.28 -3.17 11.81
N TYR A 39 16.88 -2.23 10.95
CA TYR A 39 16.88 -0.79 11.30
C TYR A 39 15.69 -0.37 12.17
N PHE A 40 14.69 -1.23 12.33
CA PHE A 40 13.44 -0.88 12.99
C PHE A 40 13.30 -1.54 14.35
N LYS A 41 12.65 -0.82 15.27
CA LYS A 41 12.03 -1.42 16.43
C LYS A 41 10.71 -2.06 16.06
N LYS A 42 10.23 -3.06 16.81
CA LYS A 42 8.99 -3.79 16.50
C LYS A 42 7.79 -2.86 16.26
N TYR A 43 7.55 -1.88 17.14
CA TYR A 43 6.44 -0.94 16.97
C TYR A 43 6.57 -0.05 15.74
N GLN A 44 7.80 0.30 15.36
CA GLN A 44 8.07 1.10 14.16
C GLN A 44 7.83 0.28 12.90
N PHE A 45 8.29 -0.94 12.88
CA PHE A 45 8.11 -1.86 11.75
C PHE A 45 6.63 -2.14 11.47
N ILE A 46 5.84 -2.44 12.52
CA ILE A 46 4.40 -2.64 12.39
C ILE A 46 3.74 -1.39 11.83
N SER A 47 4.11 -0.19 12.29
CA SER A 47 3.52 1.07 11.81
C SER A 47 3.91 1.43 10.37
N LEU A 48 4.91 0.76 9.79
CA LEU A 48 5.33 0.96 8.41
C LEU A 48 4.23 0.58 7.39
N THR A 49 3.32 -0.31 7.75
CA THR A 49 2.18 -0.71 6.90
C THR A 49 1.30 0.47 6.47
N ASN A 50 1.25 1.54 7.29
CA ASN A 50 0.51 2.75 6.94
C ASN A 50 1.07 3.47 5.70
N PHE A 51 2.37 3.30 5.40
CA PHE A 51 2.97 3.85 4.18
C PHE A 51 2.43 3.16 2.93
N GLY A 52 2.24 1.83 2.99
CA GLY A 52 1.60 1.08 1.92
C GLY A 52 0.22 1.63 1.59
N THR A 53 -0.60 1.82 2.64
CA THR A 53 -1.96 2.31 2.47
C THR A 53 -2.03 3.77 1.99
N ALA A 54 -1.13 4.63 2.49
CA ALA A 54 -1.18 6.07 2.17
C ALA A 54 -0.53 6.43 0.84
N PHE A 55 0.49 5.68 0.42
CA PHE A 55 1.29 6.01 -0.76
C PHE A 55 1.16 5.00 -1.90
N GLY A 56 0.44 3.90 -1.70
CA GLY A 56 0.27 2.86 -2.72
C GLY A 56 -0.27 3.42 -4.02
N MET A 57 0.43 3.13 -5.12
CA MET A 57 0.12 3.61 -6.48
C MET A 57 0.08 5.15 -6.63
N GLY A 58 0.64 5.91 -5.69
CA GLY A 58 0.50 7.37 -5.65
C GLY A 58 0.95 8.05 -6.94
N LEU A 59 2.10 7.66 -7.49
CA LEU A 59 2.59 8.19 -8.76
C LEU A 59 1.65 7.87 -9.91
N LEU A 60 1.14 6.65 -9.99
CA LEU A 60 0.27 6.21 -11.06
C LEU A 60 -1.05 6.97 -11.05
N VAL A 61 -1.64 7.16 -9.88
CA VAL A 61 -2.87 7.95 -9.70
C VAL A 61 -2.65 9.41 -10.13
N ILE A 62 -1.54 10.03 -9.70
CA ILE A 62 -1.19 11.40 -10.07
C ILE A 62 -1.06 11.53 -11.59
N VAL A 63 -0.28 10.65 -12.23
CA VAL A 63 -0.07 10.69 -13.69
C VAL A 63 -1.36 10.46 -14.45
N PHE A 64 -2.20 9.53 -14.01
CA PHE A 64 -3.49 9.27 -14.62
C PHE A 64 -4.42 10.50 -14.55
N MET A 65 -4.55 11.11 -13.38
CA MET A 65 -5.40 12.31 -13.20
C MET A 65 -4.87 13.49 -14.02
N MET A 66 -3.55 13.69 -14.05
CA MET A 66 -2.94 14.72 -14.90
C MET A 66 -3.23 14.48 -16.38
N GLY A 67 -3.23 13.21 -16.84
CA GLY A 67 -3.61 12.83 -18.19
C GLY A 67 -5.06 13.13 -18.54
N GLN A 68 -5.96 13.18 -17.54
CA GLN A 68 -7.35 13.60 -17.68
C GLN A 68 -7.56 15.12 -17.58
N GLY A 69 -6.48 15.90 -17.42
CA GLY A 69 -6.54 17.36 -17.31
C GLY A 69 -6.66 17.91 -15.90
N TYR A 70 -6.65 17.05 -14.87
CA TYR A 70 -6.67 17.47 -13.47
C TYR A 70 -5.24 17.62 -12.95
N PHE A 71 -4.75 18.84 -12.76
CA PHE A 71 -3.36 19.10 -12.34
C PHE A 71 -3.22 19.42 -10.86
N ALA A 72 -4.17 20.15 -10.29
CA ALA A 72 -4.11 20.59 -8.89
C ALA A 72 -4.63 19.52 -7.93
N GLU A 73 -5.67 18.82 -8.31
CA GLU A 73 -6.41 17.86 -7.49
C GLU A 73 -5.53 16.70 -6.99
N PRO A 74 -4.72 16.03 -7.85
CA PRO A 74 -3.87 14.95 -7.38
C PRO A 74 -2.75 15.44 -6.46
N ILE A 75 -2.26 16.66 -6.62
CA ILE A 75 -1.24 17.24 -5.73
C ILE A 75 -1.86 17.53 -4.35
N ILE A 76 -3.05 18.10 -4.31
CA ILE A 76 -3.79 18.34 -3.06
C ILE A 76 -4.08 17.01 -2.37
N GLY A 77 -4.52 15.99 -3.12
CA GLY A 77 -4.74 14.64 -2.61
C GLY A 77 -3.47 14.01 -2.03
N PHE A 78 -2.33 14.18 -2.69
CA PHE A 78 -1.04 13.69 -2.20
C PHE A 78 -0.62 14.38 -0.89
N VAL A 79 -0.80 15.69 -0.78
CA VAL A 79 -0.54 16.42 0.47
C VAL A 79 -1.47 15.92 1.59
N GLY A 80 -2.74 15.70 1.28
CA GLY A 80 -3.68 15.09 2.21
C GLY A 80 -3.27 13.69 2.67
N ALA A 81 -2.81 12.85 1.75
CA ALA A 81 -2.27 11.51 2.04
C ALA A 81 -1.04 11.58 2.95
N CYS A 82 -0.13 12.53 2.74
CA CYS A 82 1.03 12.76 3.61
C CYS A 82 0.62 13.12 5.04
N ILE A 83 -0.35 14.02 5.19
CA ILE A 83 -0.87 14.44 6.51
C ILE A 83 -1.59 13.26 7.19
N GLY A 84 -2.45 12.56 6.45
CA GLY A 84 -3.17 11.39 6.95
C GLY A 84 -2.23 10.28 7.39
N CYS A 85 -1.20 9.99 6.59
CA CYS A 85 -0.16 9.02 6.92
C CYS A 85 0.61 9.40 8.19
N MET A 86 0.95 10.67 8.36
CA MET A 86 1.62 11.16 9.57
C MET A 86 0.76 10.93 10.82
N ILE A 87 -0.50 11.30 10.76
CA ILE A 87 -1.44 11.13 11.88
C ILE A 87 -1.65 9.65 12.18
N SER A 88 -1.96 8.85 11.16
CA SER A 88 -2.23 7.42 11.27
C SER A 88 -1.01 6.67 11.86
N THR A 89 0.19 6.92 11.34
CA THR A 89 1.42 6.29 11.83
C THR A 89 1.68 6.63 13.29
N ARG A 90 1.51 7.88 13.69
CA ARG A 90 1.68 8.31 15.09
C ARG A 90 0.65 7.70 16.03
N LEU A 91 -0.61 7.64 15.57
CA LEU A 91 -1.70 7.04 16.33
C LEU A 91 -1.45 5.53 16.54
N MET A 92 -1.09 4.83 15.47
CA MET A 92 -0.79 3.40 15.50
C MET A 92 0.40 3.09 16.43
N GLN A 93 1.47 3.87 16.37
CA GLN A 93 2.61 3.71 17.27
C GLN A 93 2.21 3.88 18.74
N ARG A 94 1.38 4.88 19.03
CA ARG A 94 0.86 5.07 20.41
C ARG A 94 0.00 3.91 20.87
N TYR A 95 -0.86 3.41 20.00
CA TYR A 95 -1.72 2.26 20.29
C TYR A 95 -0.88 1.00 20.57
N ILE A 96 0.09 0.70 19.69
CA ILE A 96 0.98 -0.45 19.82
C ILE A 96 1.78 -0.37 21.13
N LEU A 97 2.34 0.78 21.46
CA LEU A 97 3.13 0.95 22.69
C LEU A 97 2.28 0.90 23.96
N LYS A 98 1.00 1.23 23.87
CA LYS A 98 0.06 1.08 25.00
C LYS A 98 -0.27 -0.39 25.26
N GLU A 99 -0.48 -1.17 24.21
CA GLU A 99 -0.83 -2.59 24.30
C GLU A 99 0.40 -3.46 24.56
N TYR A 100 1.54 -3.12 23.93
CA TYR A 100 2.79 -3.86 24.00
C TYR A 100 3.97 -2.93 24.35
N PRO A 101 4.15 -2.56 25.64
CA PRO A 101 5.22 -1.63 26.05
C PRO A 101 6.63 -2.14 25.73
N ASN A 102 6.83 -3.45 25.71
CA ASN A 102 8.12 -4.09 25.43
C ASN A 102 8.64 -3.79 24.01
N PHE A 103 7.74 -3.57 23.04
CA PHE A 103 8.10 -3.28 21.65
C PHE A 103 8.87 -1.95 21.47
N ALA A 104 8.88 -1.10 22.50
CA ALA A 104 9.70 0.11 22.52
C ALA A 104 11.20 -0.19 22.48
N ASN A 105 11.64 -1.31 23.06
CA ASN A 105 13.04 -1.68 23.19
C ASN A 105 13.43 -2.88 22.31
N GLU A 106 12.47 -3.66 21.86
CA GLU A 106 12.71 -4.83 21.01
C GLU A 106 12.97 -4.43 19.56
N LEU A 107 14.02 -5.00 18.97
CA LEU A 107 14.30 -4.88 17.55
C LEU A 107 13.31 -5.74 16.74
N ALA A 108 13.00 -5.31 15.52
CA ALA A 108 12.12 -6.07 14.64
C ALA A 108 12.81 -7.32 14.07
N CYS A 109 14.15 -7.32 14.01
CA CYS A 109 14.99 -8.47 13.68
C CYS A 109 15.94 -8.74 14.83
N GLU A 110 16.13 -10.00 15.21
CA GLU A 110 17.06 -10.41 16.27
C GLU A 110 18.52 -10.41 15.80
N GLU A 111 18.75 -10.57 14.49
CA GLU A 111 20.09 -10.52 13.92
C GLU A 111 20.58 -9.08 13.82
N SER A 112 21.81 -8.81 14.28
CA SER A 112 22.40 -7.47 14.16
C SER A 112 22.75 -7.16 12.70
N PHE A 113 22.72 -5.88 12.36
CA PHE A 113 23.10 -5.41 11.01
C PHE A 113 24.53 -5.84 10.63
N GLU A 114 25.44 -5.83 11.61
CA GLU A 114 26.84 -6.24 11.42
C GLU A 114 26.98 -7.70 11.02
N GLU A 115 26.22 -8.61 11.67
CA GLU A 115 26.21 -10.04 11.31
C GLU A 115 25.65 -10.28 9.89
N LEU A 116 24.68 -9.49 9.47
CA LEU A 116 24.10 -9.58 8.12
C LEU A 116 25.02 -9.02 7.03
N GLU A 117 25.88 -8.05 7.34
CA GLU A 117 26.90 -7.56 6.42
C GLU A 117 28.06 -8.53 6.26
N GLU A 118 28.53 -9.16 7.34
CA GLU A 118 29.61 -10.14 7.29
C GLU A 118 29.26 -11.36 6.41
N GLN A 119 28.02 -11.80 6.42
CA GLN A 119 27.56 -12.94 5.59
C GLN A 119 27.58 -12.64 4.08
N LYS A 120 27.65 -11.37 3.66
CA LYS A 120 27.57 -10.96 2.23
C LYS A 120 28.80 -10.22 1.71
N SER A 121 29.88 -10.15 2.49
CA SER A 121 31.15 -9.53 2.06
C SER A 121 31.92 -10.40 1.07
N GLU A 122 31.26 -10.79 -0.03
CA GLU A 122 31.96 -11.21 -1.23
C GLU A 122 32.29 -9.95 -2.06
N ASN A 123 33.56 -9.78 -2.42
CA ASN A 123 34.09 -8.71 -3.28
C ASN A 123 33.53 -8.81 -4.72
N LYS A 124 32.23 -8.67 -4.90
CA LYS A 124 31.59 -8.63 -6.22
C LYS A 124 31.63 -7.21 -6.79
N SER A 125 31.98 -7.06 -8.05
CA SER A 125 31.93 -5.79 -8.79
C SER A 125 30.53 -5.16 -8.63
N LEU A 126 30.50 -3.82 -8.55
CA LEU A 126 29.25 -3.02 -8.48
C LEU A 126 28.23 -3.43 -9.56
N PHE A 127 28.69 -3.69 -10.77
CA PHE A 127 27.86 -4.12 -11.88
C PHE A 127 27.15 -5.46 -11.58
N ILE A 128 27.88 -6.45 -11.04
CA ILE A 128 27.33 -7.75 -10.68
C ILE A 128 26.32 -7.61 -9.54
N ARG A 129 26.58 -6.73 -8.58
CA ARG A 129 25.64 -6.44 -7.48
C ARG A 129 24.31 -5.84 -7.98
N ILE A 130 24.39 -4.89 -8.91
CA ILE A 130 23.21 -4.26 -9.52
C ILE A 130 22.43 -5.30 -10.34
N LEU A 131 23.14 -6.11 -11.16
CA LEU A 131 22.52 -7.14 -11.98
C LEU A 131 21.80 -8.20 -11.12
N ASN A 132 22.46 -8.67 -10.07
CA ASN A 132 21.84 -9.64 -9.15
C ASN A 132 20.61 -9.03 -8.46
N SER A 133 20.71 -7.79 -7.97
CA SER A 133 19.55 -7.11 -7.35
C SER A 133 18.37 -6.93 -8.31
N LEU A 134 18.65 -6.67 -9.60
CA LEU A 134 17.62 -6.56 -10.63
C LEU A 134 16.95 -7.93 -10.90
N LEU A 135 17.75 -9.00 -11.00
CA LEU A 135 17.25 -10.35 -11.21
C LEU A 135 16.44 -10.86 -10.00
N ASP A 136 16.96 -10.64 -8.78
CA ASP A 136 16.28 -11.01 -7.54
C ASP A 136 14.99 -10.23 -7.37
N GLY A 137 14.99 -8.91 -7.67
CA GLY A 137 13.81 -8.08 -7.65
C GLY A 137 12.77 -8.52 -8.69
N GLY A 138 13.19 -8.85 -9.90
CA GLY A 138 12.32 -9.37 -10.95
C GLY A 138 11.66 -10.70 -10.54
N ARG A 139 12.45 -11.64 -9.99
CA ARG A 139 11.93 -12.90 -9.49
C ARG A 139 10.91 -12.70 -8.36
N THR A 140 11.26 -11.92 -7.37
CA THR A 140 10.36 -11.61 -6.25
C THR A 140 9.07 -10.94 -6.75
N GLY A 141 9.17 -10.03 -7.72
CA GLY A 141 8.01 -9.37 -8.33
C GLY A 141 7.06 -10.35 -9.02
N VAL A 142 7.59 -11.34 -9.74
CA VAL A 142 6.79 -12.40 -10.37
C VAL A 142 6.11 -13.27 -9.32
N ASP A 143 6.84 -13.72 -8.30
CA ASP A 143 6.31 -14.58 -7.23
C ASP A 143 5.17 -13.86 -6.46
N VAL A 144 5.36 -12.59 -6.13
CA VAL A 144 4.33 -11.75 -5.48
C VAL A 144 3.14 -11.54 -6.42
N GLY A 145 3.39 -11.25 -7.71
CA GLY A 145 2.32 -11.08 -8.71
C GLY A 145 1.47 -12.33 -8.84
N LEU A 146 2.08 -13.49 -9.01
CA LEU A 146 1.37 -14.77 -9.10
C LEU A 146 0.55 -15.10 -7.85
N THR A 147 1.01 -14.66 -6.68
CA THR A 147 0.29 -14.86 -5.42
C THR A 147 -0.93 -13.95 -5.32
N ILE A 148 -0.84 -12.71 -5.81
CA ILE A 148 -1.90 -11.70 -5.68
C ILE A 148 -2.99 -11.86 -6.74
N ILE A 149 -2.62 -12.20 -7.99
CA ILE A 149 -3.55 -12.27 -9.13
C ILE A 149 -4.80 -13.10 -8.84
N PRO A 150 -4.73 -14.35 -8.31
CA PRO A 150 -5.92 -15.13 -8.04
C PRO A 150 -6.86 -14.45 -7.04
N GLY A 151 -6.31 -13.85 -5.98
CA GLY A 151 -7.09 -13.13 -4.97
C GLY A 151 -7.81 -11.92 -5.55
N VAL A 152 -7.10 -11.12 -6.34
CA VAL A 152 -7.67 -9.93 -7.00
C VAL A 152 -8.76 -10.34 -7.99
N LEU A 153 -8.55 -11.38 -8.80
CA LEU A 153 -9.55 -11.87 -9.75
C LEU A 153 -10.83 -12.32 -9.04
N ILE A 154 -10.72 -13.10 -7.96
CA ILE A 154 -11.88 -13.57 -7.20
C ILE A 154 -12.64 -12.39 -6.59
N ILE A 155 -11.94 -11.48 -5.91
CA ILE A 155 -12.56 -10.32 -5.28
C ILE A 155 -13.19 -9.39 -6.32
N SER A 156 -12.50 -9.09 -7.41
CA SER A 156 -13.02 -8.23 -8.47
C SER A 156 -14.24 -8.85 -9.14
N SER A 157 -14.21 -10.14 -9.44
CA SER A 157 -15.37 -10.84 -10.01
C SER A 157 -16.57 -10.82 -9.06
N PHE A 158 -16.33 -10.99 -7.76
CA PHE A 158 -17.37 -10.91 -6.76
C PHE A 158 -17.95 -9.50 -6.62
N VAL A 159 -17.10 -8.48 -6.60
CA VAL A 159 -17.53 -7.07 -6.57
C VAL A 159 -18.33 -6.72 -7.83
N MET A 160 -17.88 -7.16 -9.01
CA MET A 160 -18.58 -6.95 -10.27
C MET A 160 -19.97 -7.60 -10.24
N LEU A 161 -20.07 -8.85 -9.77
CA LEU A 161 -21.35 -9.56 -9.59
C LEU A 161 -22.32 -8.77 -8.69
N LEU A 162 -21.82 -8.14 -7.64
CA LEU A 162 -22.63 -7.35 -6.71
C LEU A 162 -22.97 -5.95 -7.21
N THR A 163 -22.18 -5.42 -8.16
CA THR A 163 -22.30 -4.04 -8.64
C THR A 163 -23.20 -3.93 -9.87
N PHE A 164 -23.03 -4.84 -10.83
CA PHE A 164 -23.79 -4.79 -12.07
C PHE A 164 -25.18 -5.41 -11.90
N GLY A 165 -26.17 -4.90 -12.63
CA GLY A 165 -27.51 -5.40 -12.68
C GLY A 165 -27.74 -6.35 -13.87
N ALA A 166 -29.01 -6.69 -14.13
CA ALA A 166 -29.42 -7.37 -15.34
C ALA A 166 -29.19 -6.47 -16.57
N SER A 167 -29.18 -7.05 -17.77
CA SER A 167 -29.12 -6.29 -19.01
C SER A 167 -30.29 -5.29 -19.13
N ALA A 168 -30.19 -4.34 -20.07
CA ALA A 168 -31.18 -3.29 -20.28
C ALA A 168 -32.64 -3.79 -20.48
N GLU A 169 -32.78 -5.05 -20.85
CA GLU A 169 -34.10 -5.71 -21.00
C GLU A 169 -34.61 -6.40 -19.72
N GLY A 170 -33.87 -6.31 -18.63
CA GLY A 170 -34.21 -6.94 -17.34
C GLY A 170 -34.07 -8.47 -17.33
N VAL A 171 -33.46 -9.04 -18.35
CA VAL A 171 -33.25 -10.49 -18.48
C VAL A 171 -31.75 -10.79 -18.45
N TYR A 172 -31.37 -11.79 -17.66
CA TYR A 172 -29.98 -12.25 -17.63
C TYR A 172 -29.67 -13.05 -18.90
N THR A 173 -28.67 -12.57 -19.65
CA THR A 173 -28.23 -13.20 -20.91
C THR A 173 -26.94 -14.01 -20.76
N GLY A 174 -26.29 -13.94 -19.59
CA GLY A 174 -24.98 -14.54 -19.35
C GLY A 174 -23.83 -13.74 -19.96
N SER A 175 -24.08 -12.47 -20.30
CA SER A 175 -23.05 -11.58 -20.81
C SER A 175 -22.10 -11.12 -19.71
N ALA A 176 -20.93 -10.61 -20.11
CA ALA A 176 -20.06 -9.92 -19.21
C ALA A 176 -20.76 -8.68 -18.61
N TYR A 177 -20.46 -8.40 -17.32
CA TYR A 177 -21.02 -7.27 -16.58
C TYR A 177 -22.52 -7.42 -16.23
N GLU A 178 -23.04 -8.63 -16.12
CA GLU A 178 -24.31 -8.91 -15.48
C GLU A 178 -24.12 -9.36 -14.02
N GLY A 179 -25.00 -8.91 -13.12
CA GLY A 179 -24.93 -9.19 -11.70
C GLY A 179 -26.23 -8.95 -10.95
N VAL A 180 -26.18 -8.85 -9.64
CA VAL A 180 -27.36 -8.75 -8.76
C VAL A 180 -27.67 -7.34 -8.25
N GLU A 181 -26.91 -6.31 -8.68
CA GLU A 181 -27.12 -4.89 -8.36
C GLU A 181 -27.27 -4.59 -6.84
N LEU A 182 -26.65 -5.40 -6.01
CA LEU A 182 -26.77 -5.28 -4.55
C LEU A 182 -26.07 -4.04 -4.01
N LEU A 183 -24.86 -3.73 -4.52
CA LEU A 183 -24.09 -2.59 -4.03
C LEU A 183 -24.71 -1.23 -4.41
N PRO A 184 -25.18 -1.00 -5.64
CA PRO A 184 -25.92 0.20 -5.98
C PRO A 184 -27.20 0.37 -5.16
N TRP A 185 -27.95 -0.72 -4.94
CA TRP A 185 -29.12 -0.69 -4.10
C TRP A 185 -28.78 -0.31 -2.65
N LEU A 186 -27.71 -0.88 -2.07
CA LEU A 186 -27.26 -0.52 -0.74
C LEU A 186 -26.76 0.92 -0.67
N ALA A 187 -25.98 1.34 -1.67
CA ALA A 187 -25.45 2.70 -1.78
C ALA A 187 -26.59 3.75 -1.83
N SER A 188 -27.67 3.47 -2.58
CA SER A 188 -28.84 4.36 -2.64
C SER A 188 -29.51 4.59 -1.28
N LYS A 189 -29.42 3.61 -0.35
CA LYS A 189 -29.98 3.76 1.00
C LYS A 189 -29.17 4.66 1.91
N ILE A 190 -27.88 4.81 1.65
CA ILE A 190 -26.95 5.61 2.46
C ILE A 190 -26.48 6.87 1.72
N SER A 191 -26.97 7.14 0.51
CA SER A 191 -26.59 8.29 -0.32
C SER A 191 -26.79 9.62 0.42
N PHE A 192 -27.89 9.76 1.20
CA PHE A 192 -28.19 10.97 1.96
C PHE A 192 -27.06 11.39 2.92
N VAL A 193 -26.27 10.43 3.44
CA VAL A 193 -25.11 10.73 4.29
C VAL A 193 -23.99 11.35 3.47
N PHE A 194 -23.74 10.82 2.28
CA PHE A 194 -22.71 11.32 1.37
C PHE A 194 -23.08 12.68 0.79
N GLU A 195 -24.35 12.91 0.44
CA GLU A 195 -24.85 14.20 0.00
C GLU A 195 -24.63 15.27 1.08
N TRP A 196 -24.96 14.94 2.34
CA TRP A 196 -24.78 15.87 3.46
C TRP A 196 -23.31 16.13 3.78
N LEU A 197 -22.44 15.12 3.71
CA LEU A 197 -21.04 15.21 4.12
C LEU A 197 -20.15 15.80 3.03
N PHE A 198 -20.41 15.49 1.77
CA PHE A 198 -19.54 15.79 0.63
C PHE A 198 -20.20 16.67 -0.43
N GLY A 199 -21.47 16.97 -0.32
CA GLY A 199 -22.19 17.81 -1.25
C GLY A 199 -22.36 17.18 -2.65
N PHE A 200 -22.25 15.85 -2.78
CA PHE A 200 -22.56 15.18 -4.02
C PHE A 200 -24.06 15.24 -4.26
N THR A 201 -24.46 15.92 -5.32
CA THR A 201 -25.83 15.85 -5.83
C THR A 201 -25.93 14.65 -6.75
N ASP A 202 -27.05 13.93 -6.68
CA ASP A 202 -27.32 12.82 -7.60
C ASP A 202 -27.09 13.23 -9.06
N PRO A 203 -26.51 12.33 -9.90
CA PRO A 203 -26.25 12.61 -11.30
C PRO A 203 -27.51 12.78 -12.13
#